data_4d79ed30869dec2184d91a71c212ac08
#
_entry.id   4d79ed30869dec2184d91a71c212ac08
#
_cell.length_a   1.000
_cell.length_b   1.000
_cell.length_c   1.000
_cell.angle_alpha   90.00
_cell.angle_beta   90.00
_cell.angle_gamma   90.00
#
_symmetry.space_group_name_H-M   'P 1'
#
loop_
_entity.id
_entity.type
_entity.pdbx_description
1 polymer ?
#
loop_
_entity_poly.entity_id
_entity_poly.type
_entity_poly.pdbx_seq_one_letter_code
_entity_poly.pdbx_strand_id
1 'polypeptide(L)'
;MVTLRFLQKNRFIHIISFLLVLSSCSSSPELVQVRLKLDDLSKQWVYLCQWDGNQNAVVDSVRTNSRGKAKLEFRTHNADLFAITADKKEFPIVIVANPGDRIVIDGNFRNYKVVGSKESAEVKAMQDRLNSFHNDFEGLRFQLPDSVNTPVNDSIARLINLKIDSLKSEYSNFVKSYVSGNLFSLSSILVLTAKVGEMDVLPYADNRLLFIKVDSCLNRVYGDKPIVKSF
;
A
#
# COMPACT_ATOMS: atom_id res chain seq x y z
N MET A 1 46.78 22.49 48.69
CA MET A 1 46.61 21.33 47.79
C MET A 1 45.18 20.75 47.76
N VAL A 2 44.21 21.36 48.43
CA VAL A 2 42.79 20.86 48.51
C VAL A 2 41.86 21.54 47.51
N THR A 3 42.15 22.75 47.06
CA THR A 3 41.27 23.54 46.18
C THR A 3 41.26 23.09 44.70
N LEU A 4 42.31 22.44 44.23
CA LEU A 4 42.36 21.99 42.82
C LEU A 4 41.48 20.75 42.55
N ARG A 5 41.24 19.90 43.54
CA ARG A 5 40.39 18.69 43.36
C ARG A 5 38.89 19.01 43.28
N PHE A 6 38.46 20.11 43.87
CA PHE A 6 37.05 20.53 43.84
C PHE A 6 36.61 21.09 42.48
N LEU A 7 37.50 21.84 41.81
CA LEU A 7 37.26 22.40 40.50
C LEU A 7 37.19 21.33 39.39
N GLN A 8 37.97 20.25 39.53
CA GLN A 8 37.99 19.16 38.59
C GLN A 8 36.73 18.27 38.68
N LYS A 9 36.19 18.11 39.91
CA LYS A 9 34.95 17.34 40.13
C LYS A 9 33.73 18.03 39.57
N ASN A 10 33.64 19.34 39.67
CA ASN A 10 32.52 20.12 39.07
C ASN A 10 32.53 20.13 37.55
N ARG A 11 33.71 20.17 36.92
CA ARG A 11 33.80 20.13 35.43
C ARG A 11 33.32 18.78 34.86
N PHE A 12 33.57 17.66 35.54
CA PHE A 12 33.07 16.34 35.15
C PHE A 12 31.55 16.22 35.28
N ILE A 13 30.96 16.81 36.33
CA ILE A 13 29.51 16.83 36.54
C ILE A 13 28.81 17.62 35.41
N HIS A 14 29.36 18.75 34.99
CA HIS A 14 28.79 19.54 33.87
C HIS A 14 28.92 18.86 32.50
N ILE A 15 30.01 18.10 32.27
CA ILE A 15 30.18 17.33 31.02
C ILE A 15 29.20 16.17 30.97
N ILE A 16 28.98 15.47 32.09
CA ILE A 16 27.98 14.36 32.17
C ILE A 16 26.55 14.91 32.03
N SER A 17 26.25 16.07 32.62
CA SER A 17 24.95 16.72 32.47
C SER A 17 24.70 17.17 31.02
N PHE A 18 25.73 17.65 30.31
CA PHE A 18 25.61 18.06 28.91
C PHE A 18 25.44 16.87 27.94
N LEU A 19 26.05 15.72 28.25
CA LEU A 19 25.88 14.50 27.47
C LEU A 19 24.48 13.87 27.59
N LEU A 20 23.82 14.04 28.74
CA LEU A 20 22.45 13.54 28.95
C LEU A 20 21.37 14.33 28.22
N VAL A 21 21.63 15.58 27.86
CA VAL A 21 20.69 16.43 27.12
C VAL A 21 20.66 16.10 25.61
N LEU A 22 21.71 15.47 25.07
CA LEU A 22 21.79 15.12 23.64
C LEU A 22 21.03 13.85 23.24
N SER A 23 20.55 13.07 24.19
CA SER A 23 19.82 11.82 23.92
C SER A 23 18.29 11.98 23.84
N SER A 24 17.74 13.21 23.90
CA SER A 24 16.31 13.46 23.81
C SER A 24 15.85 13.77 22.38
N CYS A 25 16.36 13.09 21.37
CA CYS A 25 15.67 12.99 20.08
C CYS A 25 14.70 11.81 20.14
N SER A 26 13.64 11.91 20.96
CA SER A 26 12.53 11.00 20.87
C SER A 26 11.74 11.36 19.61
N SER A 27 11.99 10.66 18.51
CA SER A 27 11.01 10.60 17.45
C SER A 27 9.71 10.11 18.08
N SER A 28 8.62 10.90 17.99
CA SER A 28 7.31 10.41 18.43
C SER A 28 7.06 9.05 17.75
N PRO A 29 6.80 7.97 18.49
CA PRO A 29 6.62 6.64 17.91
C PRO A 29 5.45 6.59 16.92
N GLU A 30 4.57 7.57 16.94
CA GLU A 30 3.39 7.67 16.08
C GLU A 30 3.64 8.43 14.76
N LEU A 31 4.79 9.13 14.63
CA LEU A 31 5.11 9.92 13.46
C LEU A 31 5.52 9.03 12.29
N VAL A 32 4.71 9.03 11.24
CA VAL A 32 5.03 8.42 9.95
C VAL A 32 5.63 9.47 9.03
N GLN A 33 6.66 9.08 8.29
CA GLN A 33 7.29 9.89 7.27
C GLN A 33 7.23 9.19 5.92
N VAL A 34 6.68 9.85 4.91
CA VAL A 34 6.69 9.36 3.52
C VAL A 34 7.57 10.28 2.67
N ARG A 35 8.62 9.72 2.13
CA ARG A 35 9.53 10.41 1.20
C ARG A 35 9.23 9.98 -0.22
N LEU A 36 8.89 10.94 -1.05
CA LEU A 36 8.62 10.74 -2.47
C LEU A 36 9.83 11.13 -3.30
N LYS A 37 10.15 10.32 -4.30
CA LYS A 37 11.13 10.57 -5.35
C LYS A 37 10.52 10.05 -6.66
N LEU A 38 9.58 10.83 -7.21
CA LEU A 38 8.77 10.43 -8.37
C LEU A 38 9.09 11.36 -9.54
N ASP A 39 9.89 10.88 -10.49
CA ASP A 39 10.50 11.69 -11.55
C ASP A 39 9.46 12.39 -12.46
N ASP A 40 8.26 11.82 -12.55
CA ASP A 40 7.14 12.35 -13.35
C ASP A 40 6.25 13.35 -12.60
N LEU A 41 6.59 13.73 -11.34
CA LEU A 41 5.85 14.67 -10.52
C LEU A 41 6.59 16.01 -10.27
N SER A 42 7.28 16.55 -11.25
CA SER A 42 7.98 17.84 -11.11
C SER A 42 7.01 18.99 -10.84
N LYS A 43 7.20 19.70 -9.70
CA LYS A 43 6.41 20.90 -9.29
C LYS A 43 4.90 20.67 -9.23
N GLN A 44 4.44 19.45 -8.97
CA GLN A 44 3.03 19.10 -8.83
C GLN A 44 2.61 19.02 -7.36
N TRP A 45 1.32 19.24 -7.09
CA TRP A 45 0.75 18.96 -5.78
C TRP A 45 0.54 17.46 -5.61
N VAL A 46 0.87 16.99 -4.42
CA VAL A 46 0.64 15.62 -3.97
C VAL A 46 -0.15 15.69 -2.67
N TYR A 47 -1.18 14.87 -2.57
CA TYR A 47 -2.07 14.80 -1.43
C TYR A 47 -1.97 13.41 -0.82
N LEU A 48 -1.85 13.37 0.50
CA LEU A 48 -2.00 12.16 1.29
C LEU A 48 -3.44 12.14 1.81
N CYS A 49 -4.18 11.12 1.46
CA CYS A 49 -5.55 10.93 1.88
C CYS A 49 -5.65 9.68 2.75
N GLN A 50 -6.36 9.76 3.86
CA GLN A 50 -6.76 8.58 4.61
C GLN A 50 -7.88 7.87 3.85
N TRP A 51 -7.76 6.58 3.66
CA TRP A 51 -8.77 5.78 2.98
C TRP A 51 -9.77 5.23 3.98
N ASP A 52 -10.98 5.76 3.98
CA ASP A 52 -12.06 5.33 4.89
C ASP A 52 -13.11 4.42 4.23
N GLY A 53 -12.90 4.05 2.97
CA GLY A 53 -13.82 3.20 2.19
C GLY A 53 -14.80 3.98 1.32
N ASN A 54 -15.21 5.19 1.71
CA ASN A 54 -16.20 6.00 0.98
C ASN A 54 -15.71 7.39 0.61
N GLN A 55 -14.88 8.00 1.44
CA GLN A 55 -14.34 9.35 1.22
C GLN A 55 -12.87 9.37 1.58
N ASN A 56 -12.09 10.08 0.76
CA ASN A 56 -10.67 10.29 1.01
C ASN A 56 -10.47 11.62 1.72
N ALA A 57 -10.34 11.60 3.05
CA ALA A 57 -9.99 12.80 3.81
C ALA A 57 -8.51 13.14 3.59
N VAL A 58 -8.22 14.36 3.12
CA VAL A 58 -6.84 14.85 2.97
C VAL A 58 -6.24 15.04 4.35
N VAL A 59 -5.14 14.32 4.63
CA VAL A 59 -4.39 14.36 5.90
C VAL A 59 -3.22 15.35 5.80
N ASP A 60 -2.54 15.34 4.65
CA ASP A 60 -1.40 16.21 4.38
C ASP A 60 -1.30 16.48 2.88
N SER A 61 -0.62 17.58 2.51
CA SER A 61 -0.36 17.89 1.12
C SER A 61 0.97 18.62 0.97
N VAL A 62 1.67 18.36 -0.13
CA VAL A 62 2.96 18.96 -0.40
C VAL A 62 3.16 19.18 -1.88
N ARG A 63 3.87 20.24 -2.25
CA ARG A 63 4.31 20.45 -3.63
C ARG A 63 5.68 19.85 -3.82
N THR A 64 5.83 18.99 -4.80
CA THR A 64 7.13 18.41 -5.19
C THR A 64 8.08 19.49 -5.73
N ASN A 65 9.36 19.28 -5.56
CA ASN A 65 10.38 20.14 -6.16
C ASN A 65 10.58 19.82 -7.68
N SER A 66 11.52 20.49 -8.32
CA SER A 66 11.83 20.29 -9.74
C SER A 66 12.34 18.86 -10.10
N ARG A 67 12.72 18.07 -9.08
CA ARG A 67 13.19 16.68 -9.24
C ARG A 67 12.14 15.66 -8.76
N GLY A 68 10.87 16.06 -8.61
CA GLY A 68 9.82 15.17 -8.14
C GLY A 68 9.94 14.71 -6.69
N LYS A 69 10.74 15.41 -5.85
CA LYS A 69 10.95 15.03 -4.46
C LYS A 69 10.04 15.82 -3.53
N ALA A 70 9.47 15.11 -2.56
CA ALA A 70 8.67 15.68 -1.48
C ALA A 70 8.75 14.83 -0.22
N LYS A 71 8.26 15.37 0.89
CA LYS A 71 8.12 14.69 2.18
C LYS A 71 6.75 15.01 2.75
N LEU A 72 6.00 13.97 3.11
CA LEU A 72 4.75 14.03 3.83
C LEU A 72 4.99 13.48 5.24
N GLU A 73 4.33 14.08 6.25
CA GLU A 73 4.43 13.67 7.64
C GLU A 73 3.03 13.66 8.27
N PHE A 74 2.72 12.59 8.96
CA PHE A 74 1.46 12.46 9.67
C PHE A 74 1.60 11.52 10.87
N ARG A 75 0.57 11.49 11.70
CA ARG A 75 0.54 10.61 12.87
C ARG A 75 -0.55 9.56 12.73
N THR A 76 -0.24 8.33 13.13
CA THR A 76 -1.21 7.26 13.27
C THR A 76 -0.92 6.45 14.53
N HIS A 77 -1.98 6.06 15.24
CA HIS A 77 -1.85 5.24 16.46
C HIS A 77 -1.78 3.75 16.15
N ASN A 78 -2.35 3.33 15.02
CA ASN A 78 -2.40 1.94 14.55
C ASN A 78 -2.14 1.91 13.05
N ALA A 79 -1.87 0.73 12.50
CA ALA A 79 -1.80 0.53 11.06
C ALA A 79 -3.05 1.11 10.38
N ASP A 80 -2.88 1.81 9.26
CA ASP A 80 -3.98 2.38 8.48
C ASP A 80 -3.66 2.48 7.01
N LEU A 81 -4.71 2.57 6.19
CA LEU A 81 -4.62 2.69 4.74
C LEU A 81 -4.62 4.17 4.33
N PHE A 82 -3.67 4.52 3.48
CA PHE A 82 -3.56 5.84 2.89
C PHE A 82 -3.41 5.75 1.38
N ALA A 83 -3.99 6.72 0.70
CA ALA A 83 -3.85 6.92 -0.73
C ALA A 83 -3.03 8.19 -0.99
N ILE A 84 -1.99 8.07 -1.80
CA ILE A 84 -1.22 9.22 -2.29
C ILE A 84 -1.73 9.53 -3.69
N THR A 85 -2.30 10.72 -3.87
CA THR A 85 -2.83 11.20 -5.15
C THR A 85 -2.00 12.38 -5.63
N ALA A 86 -2.04 12.67 -6.91
CA ALA A 86 -1.42 13.84 -7.49
C ALA A 86 -2.28 14.38 -8.64
N ASP A 87 -2.14 15.67 -8.94
CA ASP A 87 -2.83 16.31 -10.06
C ASP A 87 -2.61 15.51 -11.35
N LYS A 88 -3.68 15.28 -12.12
CA LYS A 88 -3.66 14.56 -13.40
C LYS A 88 -3.23 13.07 -13.32
N LYS A 89 -3.23 12.48 -12.15
CA LYS A 89 -3.01 11.03 -11.97
C LYS A 89 -4.33 10.34 -11.68
N GLU A 90 -4.63 9.33 -12.49
CA GLU A 90 -5.90 8.62 -12.46
C GLU A 90 -6.01 7.67 -11.25
N PHE A 91 -4.91 6.99 -10.92
CA PHE A 91 -4.88 5.99 -9.86
C PHE A 91 -3.98 6.43 -8.71
N PRO A 92 -4.36 6.22 -7.45
CA PRO A 92 -3.53 6.53 -6.30
C PRO A 92 -2.41 5.50 -6.10
N ILE A 93 -1.35 5.92 -5.43
CA ILE A 93 -0.41 5.01 -4.78
C ILE A 93 -0.99 4.66 -3.40
N VAL A 94 -1.29 3.40 -3.16
CA VAL A 94 -1.85 2.94 -1.89
C VAL A 94 -0.73 2.43 -0.99
N ILE A 95 -0.74 2.86 0.27
CA ILE A 95 0.19 2.41 1.30
C ILE A 95 -0.56 1.98 2.56
N VAL A 96 0.02 1.03 3.27
CA VAL A 96 -0.33 0.71 4.67
C VAL A 96 0.78 1.28 5.54
N ALA A 97 0.44 2.23 6.40
CA ALA A 97 1.41 2.87 7.28
C ALA A 97 1.18 2.44 8.73
N ASN A 98 2.24 1.98 9.38
CA ASN A 98 2.28 1.70 10.81
C ASN A 98 2.88 2.89 11.57
N PRO A 99 2.58 3.04 12.87
CA PRO A 99 3.22 4.04 13.70
C PRO A 99 4.76 3.98 13.60
N GLY A 100 5.39 5.10 13.33
CA GLY A 100 6.85 5.22 13.22
C GLY A 100 7.47 4.83 11.88
N ASP A 101 6.70 4.40 10.89
CA ASP A 101 7.18 4.03 9.56
C ASP A 101 7.92 5.18 8.87
N ARG A 102 8.99 4.83 8.14
CA ARG A 102 9.74 5.74 7.27
C ARG A 102 9.71 5.20 5.85
N ILE A 103 8.64 5.49 5.16
CA ILE A 103 8.35 4.96 3.83
C ILE A 103 9.07 5.80 2.77
N VAL A 104 9.73 5.15 1.84
CA VAL A 104 10.31 5.78 0.66
C VAL A 104 9.65 5.19 -0.59
N ILE A 105 9.14 6.06 -1.45
CA ILE A 105 8.54 5.71 -2.74
C ILE A 105 9.43 6.33 -3.82
N ASP A 106 10.02 5.50 -4.68
CA ASP A 106 11.06 5.88 -5.64
C ASP A 106 10.75 5.31 -7.04
N GLY A 107 10.83 6.14 -8.07
CA GLY A 107 10.58 5.78 -9.48
C GLY A 107 9.70 6.78 -10.20
N ASN A 108 8.61 6.33 -10.80
CA ASN A 108 7.54 7.18 -11.33
C ASN A 108 6.18 6.73 -10.78
N PHE A 109 5.14 7.53 -10.95
CA PHE A 109 3.85 7.32 -10.30
C PHE A 109 3.16 5.99 -10.66
N ARG A 110 3.45 5.41 -11.80
CA ARG A 110 2.93 4.10 -12.22
C ARG A 110 3.86 2.95 -11.87
N ASN A 111 5.17 3.18 -12.03
CA ASN A 111 6.20 2.16 -11.77
C ASN A 111 7.16 2.66 -10.70
N TYR A 112 6.89 2.32 -9.45
CA TYR A 112 7.64 2.74 -8.28
C TYR A 112 8.03 1.54 -7.42
N LYS A 113 9.03 1.75 -6.57
CA LYS A 113 9.41 0.84 -5.48
C LYS A 113 9.03 1.45 -4.16
N VAL A 114 8.65 0.61 -3.20
CA VAL A 114 8.35 1.01 -1.83
C VAL A 114 9.33 0.31 -0.89
N VAL A 115 9.93 1.08 0.01
CA VAL A 115 10.78 0.55 1.09
C VAL A 115 10.44 1.25 2.40
N GLY A 116 10.75 0.61 3.54
CA GLY A 116 10.50 1.17 4.87
C GLY A 116 9.13 0.85 5.48
N SER A 117 8.26 0.15 4.73
CA SER A 117 7.06 -0.51 5.23
C SER A 117 6.90 -1.83 4.49
N LYS A 118 6.87 -2.94 5.23
CA LYS A 118 6.69 -4.28 4.67
C LYS A 118 5.32 -4.40 4.01
N GLU A 119 4.26 -3.97 4.71
CA GLU A 119 2.89 -4.06 4.22
C GLU A 119 2.67 -3.21 2.95
N SER A 120 3.23 -1.99 2.90
CA SER A 120 3.16 -1.17 1.68
C SER A 120 3.91 -1.78 0.51
N ALA A 121 5.04 -2.45 0.74
CA ALA A 121 5.76 -3.18 -0.30
C ALA A 121 4.97 -4.40 -0.80
N GLU A 122 4.27 -5.09 0.10
CA GLU A 122 3.37 -6.19 -0.26
C GLU A 122 2.16 -5.71 -1.07
N VAL A 123 1.53 -4.58 -0.67
CA VAL A 123 0.45 -3.94 -1.45
C VAL A 123 0.92 -3.62 -2.87
N LYS A 124 2.14 -3.04 -3.01
CA LYS A 124 2.70 -2.78 -4.34
C LYS A 124 2.91 -4.04 -5.15
N ALA A 125 3.44 -5.10 -4.54
CA ALA A 125 3.64 -6.38 -5.23
C ALA A 125 2.30 -7.01 -5.67
N MET A 126 1.25 -6.90 -4.83
CA MET A 126 -0.10 -7.34 -5.20
C MET A 126 -0.66 -6.54 -6.36
N GLN A 127 -0.49 -5.22 -6.36
CA GLN A 127 -0.93 -4.35 -7.44
C GLN A 127 -0.20 -4.65 -8.76
N ASP A 128 1.10 -4.93 -8.70
CA ASP A 128 1.87 -5.34 -9.89
C ASP A 128 1.37 -6.67 -10.45
N ARG A 129 1.06 -7.63 -9.57
CA ARG A 129 0.50 -8.92 -9.99
C ARG A 129 -0.90 -8.77 -10.59
N LEU A 130 -1.75 -7.90 -10.04
CA LEU A 130 -3.06 -7.57 -10.60
C LEU A 130 -2.95 -6.92 -11.97
N ASN A 131 -2.02 -5.99 -12.14
CA ASN A 131 -1.76 -5.35 -13.44
C ASN A 131 -1.27 -6.37 -14.48
N SER A 132 -0.39 -7.30 -14.10
CA SER A 132 0.04 -8.38 -14.99
C SER A 132 -1.14 -9.25 -15.41
N PHE A 133 -1.96 -9.69 -14.44
CA PHE A 133 -3.17 -10.45 -14.72
C PHE A 133 -4.12 -9.71 -15.67
N HIS A 134 -4.35 -8.42 -15.44
CA HIS A 134 -5.18 -7.59 -16.31
C HIS A 134 -4.66 -7.57 -17.74
N ASN A 135 -3.36 -7.33 -17.94
CA ASN A 135 -2.74 -7.29 -19.25
C ASN A 135 -2.83 -8.63 -19.97
N ASP A 136 -2.56 -9.73 -19.28
CA ASP A 136 -2.65 -11.08 -19.83
C ASP A 136 -4.09 -11.43 -20.21
N PHE A 137 -5.05 -11.06 -19.35
CA PHE A 137 -6.48 -11.27 -19.58
C PHE A 137 -6.98 -10.50 -20.80
N GLU A 138 -6.68 -9.19 -20.91
CA GLU A 138 -7.06 -8.39 -22.06
C GLU A 138 -6.35 -8.87 -23.33
N GLY A 139 -5.08 -9.25 -23.24
CA GLY A 139 -4.34 -9.84 -24.37
C GLY A 139 -4.99 -11.12 -24.92
N LEU A 140 -5.58 -11.95 -24.05
CA LEU A 140 -6.34 -13.12 -24.47
C LEU A 140 -7.70 -12.72 -25.07
N ARG A 141 -8.39 -11.75 -24.46
CA ARG A 141 -9.68 -11.26 -24.98
C ARG A 141 -9.57 -10.70 -26.39
N PHE A 142 -8.51 -9.97 -26.70
CA PHE A 142 -8.26 -9.43 -28.04
C PHE A 142 -8.01 -10.52 -29.11
N GLN A 143 -7.70 -11.76 -28.71
CA GLN A 143 -7.53 -12.89 -29.63
C GLN A 143 -8.82 -13.63 -29.91
N LEU A 144 -9.92 -13.31 -29.20
CA LEU A 144 -11.23 -13.92 -29.47
C LEU A 144 -11.71 -13.48 -30.86
N PRO A 145 -12.20 -14.40 -31.69
CA PRO A 145 -12.76 -14.04 -33.00
C PRO A 145 -14.05 -13.23 -32.83
N ASP A 146 -14.26 -12.27 -33.73
CA ASP A 146 -15.45 -11.40 -33.71
C ASP A 146 -16.76 -12.20 -33.89
N SER A 147 -16.68 -13.39 -34.49
CA SER A 147 -17.83 -14.29 -34.61
C SER A 147 -17.39 -15.75 -34.49
N VAL A 148 -18.26 -16.58 -33.92
CA VAL A 148 -18.06 -18.05 -33.80
C VAL A 148 -18.83 -18.84 -34.84
N ASN A 149 -19.17 -18.23 -35.97
CA ASN A 149 -20.03 -18.83 -36.98
C ASN A 149 -19.35 -19.89 -37.88
N THR A 150 -18.07 -20.15 -37.65
CA THR A 150 -17.32 -21.21 -38.35
C THR A 150 -16.74 -22.20 -37.35
N PRO A 151 -16.61 -23.51 -37.71
CA PRO A 151 -15.99 -24.51 -36.81
C PRO A 151 -14.57 -24.15 -36.38
N VAL A 152 -13.83 -23.43 -37.22
CA VAL A 152 -12.45 -22.96 -36.88
C VAL A 152 -12.51 -21.90 -35.82
N ASN A 153 -13.35 -20.87 -35.97
CA ASN A 153 -13.49 -19.79 -34.97
C ASN A 153 -14.03 -20.33 -33.65
N ASP A 154 -14.97 -21.26 -33.66
CA ASP A 154 -15.45 -21.94 -32.45
C ASP A 154 -14.31 -22.67 -31.71
N SER A 155 -13.47 -23.40 -32.46
CA SER A 155 -12.32 -24.08 -31.88
C SER A 155 -11.30 -23.11 -31.28
N ILE A 156 -11.02 -21.99 -31.96
CA ILE A 156 -10.13 -20.93 -31.46
C ILE A 156 -10.72 -20.31 -30.18
N ALA A 157 -12.00 -19.94 -30.21
CA ALA A 157 -12.67 -19.36 -29.06
C ALA A 157 -12.64 -20.27 -27.83
N ARG A 158 -12.86 -21.59 -28.02
CA ARG A 158 -12.75 -22.56 -26.92
C ARG A 158 -11.34 -22.62 -26.32
N LEU A 159 -10.31 -22.66 -27.16
CA LEU A 159 -8.92 -22.67 -26.67
C LEU A 159 -8.56 -21.41 -25.90
N ILE A 160 -9.00 -20.24 -26.37
CA ILE A 160 -8.77 -18.96 -25.67
C ILE A 160 -9.53 -18.94 -24.35
N ASN A 161 -10.80 -19.36 -24.32
CA ASN A 161 -11.58 -19.41 -23.08
C ASN A 161 -10.95 -20.35 -22.04
N LEU A 162 -10.43 -21.51 -22.43
CA LEU A 162 -9.68 -22.39 -21.53
C LEU A 162 -8.44 -21.72 -20.94
N LYS A 163 -7.71 -20.92 -21.73
CA LYS A 163 -6.58 -20.14 -21.21
C LYS A 163 -7.01 -19.05 -20.24
N ILE A 164 -8.12 -18.36 -20.55
CA ILE A 164 -8.71 -17.36 -19.65
C ILE A 164 -9.12 -17.98 -18.32
N ASP A 165 -9.78 -19.13 -18.34
CA ASP A 165 -10.21 -19.85 -17.14
C ASP A 165 -9.00 -20.32 -16.29
N SER A 166 -7.96 -20.81 -16.96
CA SER A 166 -6.70 -21.17 -16.31
C SER A 166 -6.05 -19.94 -15.63
N LEU A 167 -5.97 -18.83 -16.34
CA LEU A 167 -5.42 -17.56 -15.82
C LEU A 167 -6.20 -17.05 -14.61
N LYS A 168 -7.55 -17.08 -14.68
CA LYS A 168 -8.43 -16.70 -13.57
C LYS A 168 -8.21 -17.60 -12.35
N SER A 169 -8.11 -18.92 -12.58
CA SER A 169 -7.89 -19.89 -11.51
C SER A 169 -6.53 -19.69 -10.84
N GLU A 170 -5.47 -19.46 -11.61
CA GLU A 170 -4.13 -19.17 -11.09
C GLU A 170 -4.15 -17.92 -10.19
N TYR A 171 -4.73 -16.82 -10.68
CA TYR A 171 -4.78 -15.59 -9.90
C TYR A 171 -5.68 -15.71 -8.66
N SER A 172 -6.82 -16.38 -8.76
CA SER A 172 -7.70 -16.66 -7.62
C SER A 172 -6.98 -17.47 -6.53
N ASN A 173 -6.23 -18.50 -6.92
CA ASN A 173 -5.44 -19.31 -5.98
C ASN A 173 -4.33 -18.48 -5.32
N PHE A 174 -3.68 -17.63 -6.08
CA PHE A 174 -2.69 -16.69 -5.55
C PHE A 174 -3.30 -15.75 -4.51
N VAL A 175 -4.46 -15.11 -4.80
CA VAL A 175 -5.18 -14.24 -3.86
C VAL A 175 -5.57 -15.01 -2.59
N LYS A 176 -6.14 -16.21 -2.72
CA LYS A 176 -6.51 -17.05 -1.57
C LYS A 176 -5.31 -17.38 -0.69
N SER A 177 -4.19 -17.73 -1.31
CA SER A 177 -2.94 -18.04 -0.59
C SER A 177 -2.42 -16.82 0.17
N TYR A 178 -2.35 -15.67 -0.49
CA TYR A 178 -1.91 -14.42 0.13
C TYR A 178 -2.78 -14.04 1.33
N VAL A 179 -4.09 -13.98 1.13
CA VAL A 179 -5.05 -13.59 2.18
C VAL A 179 -5.03 -14.56 3.35
N SER A 180 -4.92 -15.88 3.09
CA SER A 180 -4.82 -16.89 4.14
C SER A 180 -3.58 -16.72 5.03
N GLY A 181 -2.48 -16.20 4.48
CA GLY A 181 -1.27 -15.86 5.22
C GLY A 181 -1.31 -14.49 5.92
N ASN A 182 -2.28 -13.61 5.57
CA ASN A 182 -2.32 -12.21 5.98
C ASN A 182 -3.68 -11.79 6.56
N LEU A 183 -4.37 -12.66 7.30
CA LEU A 183 -5.74 -12.45 7.78
C LEU A 183 -5.93 -11.19 8.65
N PHE A 184 -4.88 -10.73 9.30
CA PHE A 184 -4.89 -9.54 10.17
C PHE A 184 -4.32 -8.29 9.51
N SER A 185 -3.98 -8.35 8.22
CA SER A 185 -3.47 -7.20 7.48
C SER A 185 -4.60 -6.47 6.74
N LEU A 186 -4.59 -5.13 6.82
CA LEU A 186 -5.51 -4.27 6.06
C LEU A 186 -5.34 -4.45 4.54
N SER A 187 -4.15 -4.88 4.08
CA SER A 187 -3.91 -5.21 2.67
C SER A 187 -4.82 -6.31 2.14
N SER A 188 -5.30 -7.22 3.02
CA SER A 188 -6.22 -8.29 2.64
C SER A 188 -7.56 -7.77 2.13
N ILE A 189 -8.05 -6.61 2.62
CA ILE A 189 -9.26 -5.96 2.08
C ILE A 189 -9.02 -5.60 0.61
N LEU A 190 -7.90 -4.91 0.32
CA LEU A 190 -7.57 -4.45 -1.03
C LEU A 190 -7.49 -5.61 -2.02
N VAL A 191 -6.90 -6.73 -1.59
CA VAL A 191 -6.69 -7.90 -2.44
C VAL A 191 -7.99 -8.68 -2.67
N LEU A 192 -8.84 -8.81 -1.63
CA LEU A 192 -10.13 -9.49 -1.74
C LEU A 192 -11.14 -8.72 -2.59
N THR A 193 -11.10 -7.39 -2.54
CA THR A 193 -12.03 -6.51 -3.28
C THR A 193 -11.47 -6.06 -4.63
N ALA A 194 -10.33 -6.63 -5.06
CA ALA A 194 -9.71 -6.28 -6.34
C ALA A 194 -10.61 -6.65 -7.53
N LYS A 195 -10.64 -5.76 -8.53
CA LYS A 195 -11.40 -5.95 -9.78
C LYS A 195 -10.49 -5.79 -10.99
N VAL A 196 -10.88 -6.45 -12.07
CA VAL A 196 -10.35 -6.22 -13.41
C VAL A 196 -11.52 -5.79 -14.31
N GLY A 197 -11.57 -4.51 -14.66
CA GLY A 197 -12.78 -3.90 -15.20
C GLY A 197 -13.94 -4.05 -14.21
N GLU A 198 -15.06 -4.60 -14.66
CA GLU A 198 -16.24 -4.88 -13.82
C GLU A 198 -16.19 -6.25 -13.13
N MET A 199 -15.17 -7.07 -13.42
CA MET A 199 -15.09 -8.44 -12.93
C MET A 199 -14.40 -8.49 -11.57
N ASP A 200 -15.08 -9.05 -10.57
CA ASP A 200 -14.45 -9.39 -9.29
C ASP A 200 -13.45 -10.53 -9.51
N VAL A 201 -12.20 -10.33 -9.10
CA VAL A 201 -11.16 -11.36 -9.23
C VAL A 201 -11.47 -12.55 -8.33
N LEU A 202 -12.03 -12.28 -7.16
CA LEU A 202 -12.47 -13.29 -6.21
C LEU A 202 -13.94 -13.03 -5.82
N PRO A 203 -14.93 -13.59 -6.57
CA PRO A 203 -16.33 -13.37 -6.27
C PRO A 203 -16.70 -13.77 -4.84
N TYR A 204 -17.38 -12.91 -4.12
CA TYR A 204 -17.82 -13.16 -2.74
C TYR A 204 -18.66 -14.43 -2.61
N ALA A 205 -19.59 -14.66 -3.54
CA ALA A 205 -20.49 -15.81 -3.53
C ALA A 205 -19.75 -17.16 -3.43
N ASP A 206 -18.65 -17.28 -4.16
CA ASP A 206 -17.85 -18.52 -4.22
C ASP A 206 -16.81 -18.63 -3.09
N ASN A 207 -16.53 -17.51 -2.39
CA ASN A 207 -15.45 -17.42 -1.41
C ASN A 207 -15.88 -16.89 -0.05
N ARG A 208 -17.19 -16.95 0.25
CA ARG A 208 -17.82 -16.36 1.43
C ARG A 208 -17.09 -16.67 2.75
N LEU A 209 -16.64 -17.89 2.95
CA LEU A 209 -15.94 -18.27 4.19
C LEU A 209 -14.62 -17.54 4.38
N LEU A 210 -13.89 -17.26 3.29
CA LEU A 210 -12.64 -16.51 3.34
C LEU A 210 -12.91 -15.04 3.72
N PHE A 211 -13.92 -14.41 3.11
CA PHE A 211 -14.33 -13.05 3.45
C PHE A 211 -14.75 -12.93 4.92
N ILE A 212 -15.62 -13.81 5.42
CA ILE A 212 -16.04 -13.83 6.83
C ILE A 212 -14.84 -14.02 7.76
N LYS A 213 -13.88 -14.88 7.39
CA LYS A 213 -12.69 -15.11 8.19
C LYS A 213 -11.82 -13.86 8.29
N VAL A 214 -11.59 -13.16 7.17
CA VAL A 214 -10.84 -11.90 7.14
C VAL A 214 -11.56 -10.82 7.93
N ASP A 215 -12.85 -10.64 7.70
CA ASP A 215 -13.69 -9.69 8.44
C ASP A 215 -13.58 -9.92 9.95
N SER A 216 -13.77 -11.14 10.42
CA SER A 216 -13.66 -11.49 11.83
C SER A 216 -12.27 -11.22 12.41
N CYS A 217 -11.20 -11.46 11.65
CA CYS A 217 -9.83 -11.18 12.07
C CYS A 217 -9.55 -9.68 12.13
N LEU A 218 -9.98 -8.91 11.13
CA LEU A 218 -9.78 -7.47 11.07
C LEU A 218 -10.61 -6.73 12.11
N ASN A 219 -11.87 -7.12 12.32
CA ASN A 219 -12.72 -6.53 13.36
C ASN A 219 -12.12 -6.69 14.76
N ARG A 220 -11.39 -7.76 15.04
CA ARG A 220 -10.71 -7.96 16.33
C ARG A 220 -9.61 -6.92 16.58
N VAL A 221 -8.95 -6.44 15.54
CA VAL A 221 -7.78 -5.55 15.63
C VAL A 221 -8.13 -4.12 15.25
N TYR A 222 -9.02 -3.93 14.28
CA TYR A 222 -9.31 -2.67 13.60
C TYR A 222 -10.81 -2.38 13.50
N GLY A 223 -11.65 -2.97 14.36
CA GLY A 223 -13.11 -2.88 14.26
C GLY A 223 -13.69 -1.46 14.43
N ASP A 224 -12.91 -0.50 14.87
CA ASP A 224 -13.27 0.92 14.93
C ASP A 224 -13.05 1.65 13.58
N LYS A 225 -12.25 1.08 12.68
CA LYS A 225 -11.89 1.73 11.41
C LYS A 225 -13.02 1.68 10.39
N PRO A 226 -13.33 2.82 9.71
CA PRO A 226 -14.38 2.87 8.70
C PRO A 226 -14.19 1.84 7.58
N ILE A 227 -12.97 1.64 7.10
CA ILE A 227 -12.66 0.69 6.02
C ILE A 227 -13.00 -0.76 6.42
N VAL A 228 -12.82 -1.13 7.68
CA VAL A 228 -13.17 -2.47 8.18
C VAL A 228 -14.67 -2.59 8.36
N LYS A 229 -15.37 -1.54 8.83
CA LYS A 229 -16.82 -1.52 8.96
C LYS A 229 -17.56 -1.58 7.62
N SER A 230 -16.93 -1.11 6.55
CA SER A 230 -17.50 -1.12 5.20
C SER A 230 -17.17 -2.39 4.41
N PHE A 231 -16.23 -3.20 4.87
CA PHE A 231 -15.84 -4.47 4.28
C PHE A 231 -16.81 -5.59 4.63
#